data_24fa0358c269bed985cbe699b2148d74
#
_entry.id   24fa0358c269bed985cbe699b2148d74
#
_cell.length_a   1.000
_cell.length_b   1.000
_cell.length_c   1.000
_cell.angle_alpha   90.00
_cell.angle_beta   90.00
_cell.angle_gamma   90.00
#
_symmetry.space_group_name_H-M   'P 1'
#
loop_
_entity.id
_entity.type
_entity.pdbx_description
1 polymer ?
#
loop_
_entity_poly.entity_id
_entity_poly.type
_entity_poly.pdbx_seq_one_letter_code
_entity_poly.pdbx_strand_id
1 'polypeptide(L)'
;MSKIKLLILLALLVGARTVSAQDKIVVGGSGSLTEEMVDAAKAYMARNPGDTIEVRPENMSTTGGIEGVNTGRLTIGLISRNLKDSEKGKLVYRAIARSMAGVVVHKSLPVNGLSDAQLCDVFAGKIKSWKDLGGSEGKITVLKRTSDDNNTETFRKHMDCFKDLAIAPDALPLVRGTELLEALDKRPGTIGITNLGSTFSSLKNLKALTVNGVTPSIETVRSDKYKFYHDHGAVTLGEPQGLVKRFMTYLNSPEGQKILASRGAFGLQK
;
A
#
# COMPACT_ATOMS: atom_id res chain seq x y z
N MET A 1 -21.36 59.05 -61.03
CA MET A 1 -22.09 58.08 -60.21
C MET A 1 -21.13 56.94 -59.92
N SER A 2 -20.41 57.05 -58.75
CA SER A 2 -19.36 56.10 -58.39
C SER A 2 -19.91 55.04 -57.44
N LYS A 3 -19.75 53.74 -57.78
CA LYS A 3 -20.16 52.61 -56.93
C LYS A 3 -18.99 52.22 -56.10
N ILE A 4 -19.07 52.51 -54.81
CA ILE A 4 -18.11 52.03 -53.79
C ILE A 4 -18.41 50.57 -53.48
N LYS A 5 -17.46 49.67 -53.82
CA LYS A 5 -17.51 48.28 -53.42
C LYS A 5 -16.93 48.14 -52.00
N LEU A 6 -17.79 47.80 -51.05
CA LEU A 6 -17.43 47.48 -49.68
C LEU A 6 -16.86 46.07 -49.64
N LEU A 7 -15.55 45.91 -49.44
CA LEU A 7 -14.90 44.60 -49.18
C LEU A 7 -15.03 44.28 -47.69
N ILE A 8 -15.83 43.29 -47.37
CA ILE A 8 -15.91 42.74 -46.00
C ILE A 8 -14.75 41.75 -45.86
N LEU A 9 -13.74 42.12 -45.07
CA LEU A 9 -12.61 41.26 -44.73
C LEU A 9 -13.05 40.37 -43.55
N LEU A 10 -13.37 39.09 -43.84
CA LEU A 10 -13.71 38.08 -42.84
C LEU A 10 -12.41 37.58 -42.21
N ALA A 11 -12.04 38.11 -41.05
CA ALA A 11 -10.89 37.66 -40.27
C ALA A 11 -11.24 36.30 -39.63
N LEU A 12 -10.74 35.22 -40.23
CA LEU A 12 -10.71 33.88 -39.61
C LEU A 12 -9.77 33.93 -38.41
N LEU A 13 -10.33 34.07 -37.20
CA LEU A 13 -9.64 33.78 -35.97
C LEU A 13 -9.41 32.26 -35.86
N VAL A 14 -8.30 31.81 -36.43
CA VAL A 14 -7.75 30.49 -36.13
C VAL A 14 -7.25 30.55 -34.69
N GLY A 15 -8.09 30.14 -33.77
CA GLY A 15 -7.68 29.95 -32.40
C GLY A 15 -6.55 28.94 -32.35
N ALA A 16 -5.31 29.40 -32.21
CA ALA A 16 -4.14 28.59 -31.91
C ALA A 16 -4.43 27.84 -30.60
N ARG A 17 -4.90 26.60 -30.71
CA ARG A 17 -4.82 25.67 -29.58
C ARG A 17 -3.34 25.54 -29.28
N THR A 18 -2.87 26.17 -28.24
CA THR A 18 -1.57 25.85 -27.66
C THR A 18 -1.63 24.36 -27.32
N VAL A 19 -0.95 23.54 -28.10
CA VAL A 19 -0.66 22.17 -27.74
C VAL A 19 0.17 22.29 -26.46
N SER A 20 -0.49 22.12 -25.31
CA SER A 20 0.20 22.03 -24.04
C SER A 20 1.23 20.93 -24.20
N ALA A 21 2.49 21.24 -23.90
CA ALA A 21 3.52 20.20 -23.86
C ALA A 21 2.98 19.06 -23.02
N GLN A 22 3.02 17.86 -23.56
CA GLN A 22 2.52 16.66 -22.91
C GLN A 22 3.30 16.47 -21.61
N ASP A 23 2.67 16.79 -20.50
CA ASP A 23 3.29 16.64 -19.19
C ASP A 23 3.49 15.15 -18.91
N LYS A 24 4.72 14.76 -18.60
CA LYS A 24 5.06 13.38 -18.22
C LYS A 24 5.62 13.33 -16.82
N ILE A 25 5.11 12.41 -16.02
CA ILE A 25 5.68 12.08 -14.69
C ILE A 25 6.01 10.60 -14.61
N VAL A 26 7.05 10.28 -13.82
CA VAL A 26 7.49 8.91 -13.55
C VAL A 26 7.28 8.62 -12.07
N VAL A 27 6.54 7.56 -11.78
CA VAL A 27 6.19 7.11 -10.43
C VAL A 27 6.87 5.77 -10.16
N GLY A 28 7.48 5.58 -8.99
CA GLY A 28 8.10 4.31 -8.61
C GLY A 28 8.54 4.31 -7.16
N GLY A 29 9.04 3.19 -6.67
CA GLY A 29 9.53 3.07 -5.29
C GLY A 29 9.07 1.79 -4.61
N SER A 30 8.44 1.90 -3.44
CA SER A 30 7.92 0.75 -2.70
C SER A 30 6.87 -0.01 -3.50
N GLY A 31 7.07 -1.32 -3.64
CA GLY A 31 6.15 -2.21 -4.36
C GLY A 31 4.77 -2.36 -3.73
N SER A 32 4.57 -1.86 -2.51
CA SER A 32 3.32 -2.05 -1.75
C SER A 32 2.10 -1.32 -2.34
N LEU A 33 2.31 -0.34 -3.23
CA LEU A 33 1.25 0.40 -3.93
C LEU A 33 1.42 0.40 -5.45
N THR A 34 2.31 -0.40 -6.01
CA THR A 34 2.61 -0.34 -7.45
C THR A 34 1.38 -0.66 -8.30
N GLU A 35 0.64 -1.71 -7.96
CA GLU A 35 -0.55 -2.11 -8.73
C GLU A 35 -1.68 -1.08 -8.62
N GLU A 36 -1.90 -0.53 -7.42
CA GLU A 36 -2.87 0.54 -7.17
C GLU A 36 -2.52 1.79 -7.98
N MET A 37 -1.23 2.14 -8.05
CA MET A 37 -0.76 3.28 -8.84
C MET A 37 -0.92 3.04 -10.34
N VAL A 38 -0.67 1.83 -10.83
CA VAL A 38 -0.91 1.48 -12.24
C VAL A 38 -2.38 1.68 -12.60
N ASP A 39 -3.29 1.16 -11.78
CA ASP A 39 -4.72 1.29 -12.04
C ASP A 39 -5.19 2.76 -11.94
N ALA A 40 -4.72 3.49 -10.92
CA ALA A 40 -5.03 4.90 -10.75
C ALA A 40 -4.48 5.76 -11.90
N ALA A 41 -3.25 5.49 -12.36
CA ALA A 41 -2.65 6.19 -13.50
C ALA A 41 -3.43 5.94 -14.79
N LYS A 42 -3.82 4.70 -15.07
CA LYS A 42 -4.66 4.35 -16.23
C LYS A 42 -6.00 5.10 -16.19
N ALA A 43 -6.69 5.08 -15.07
CA ALA A 43 -7.99 5.74 -14.92
C ALA A 43 -7.87 7.27 -15.05
N TYR A 44 -6.81 7.87 -14.48
CA TYR A 44 -6.53 9.28 -14.63
C TYR A 44 -6.26 9.66 -16.10
N MET A 45 -5.35 8.95 -16.77
CA MET A 45 -4.98 9.23 -18.16
C MET A 45 -6.15 9.04 -19.15
N ALA A 46 -7.08 8.11 -18.88
CA ALA A 46 -8.29 7.93 -19.68
C ALA A 46 -9.17 9.19 -19.72
N ARG A 47 -9.11 10.03 -18.69
CA ARG A 47 -9.84 11.31 -18.61
C ARG A 47 -8.99 12.52 -18.98
N ASN A 48 -7.70 12.35 -19.01
CA ASN A 48 -6.73 13.41 -19.29
C ASN A 48 -5.74 12.93 -20.37
N PRO A 49 -6.18 12.80 -21.62
CA PRO A 49 -5.39 12.14 -22.68
C PRO A 49 -4.12 12.91 -23.08
N GLY A 50 -3.97 14.17 -22.62
CA GLY A 50 -2.75 14.96 -22.81
C GLY A 50 -1.67 14.71 -21.74
N ASP A 51 -2.01 14.04 -20.64
CA ASP A 51 -1.09 13.76 -19.52
C ASP A 51 -0.52 12.35 -19.66
N THR A 52 0.75 12.17 -19.30
CA THR A 52 1.41 10.84 -19.28
C THR A 52 1.93 10.51 -17.90
N ILE A 53 1.49 9.38 -17.34
CA ILE A 53 1.96 8.85 -16.07
C ILE A 53 2.56 7.48 -16.30
N GLU A 54 3.88 7.38 -16.14
CA GLU A 54 4.62 6.12 -16.22
C GLU A 54 4.83 5.59 -14.81
N VAL A 55 4.27 4.41 -14.51
CA VAL A 55 4.50 3.72 -13.24
C VAL A 55 5.54 2.63 -13.45
N ARG A 56 6.64 2.70 -12.70
CA ARG A 56 7.69 1.69 -12.72
C ARG A 56 7.19 0.42 -12.04
N PRO A 57 7.23 -0.73 -12.71
CA PRO A 57 6.72 -1.99 -12.15
C PRO A 57 7.66 -2.62 -11.11
N GLU A 58 8.93 -2.21 -11.11
CA GLU A 58 9.95 -2.78 -10.24
C GLU A 58 9.75 -2.32 -8.79
N ASN A 59 9.83 -3.25 -7.85
CA ASN A 59 9.90 -2.88 -6.43
C ASN A 59 11.31 -2.33 -6.12
N MET A 60 11.41 -1.00 -6.05
CA MET A 60 12.63 -0.27 -5.74
C MET A 60 12.82 -0.06 -4.23
N SER A 61 11.91 -0.56 -3.39
CA SER A 61 11.78 -0.26 -1.95
C SER A 61 11.49 1.22 -1.64
N THR A 62 11.22 1.52 -0.37
CA THR A 62 11.08 2.91 0.11
C THR A 62 12.35 3.73 -0.14
N THR A 63 13.52 3.15 0.14
CA THR A 63 14.82 3.84 -0.06
C THR A 63 15.05 4.17 -1.54
N GLY A 64 14.76 3.22 -2.44
CA GLY A 64 14.87 3.46 -3.88
C GLY A 64 13.89 4.50 -4.41
N GLY A 65 12.69 4.61 -3.81
CA GLY A 65 11.73 5.68 -4.10
C GLY A 65 12.27 7.06 -3.73
N ILE A 66 12.84 7.19 -2.53
CA ILE A 66 13.47 8.41 -2.03
C ILE A 66 14.66 8.81 -2.91
N GLU A 67 15.55 7.86 -3.16
CA GLU A 67 16.74 8.10 -3.99
C GLU A 67 16.37 8.46 -5.43
N GLY A 68 15.36 7.78 -5.99
CA GLY A 68 14.87 8.06 -7.33
C GLY A 68 14.39 9.50 -7.50
N VAL A 69 13.71 10.06 -6.48
CA VAL A 69 13.29 11.47 -6.48
C VAL A 69 14.49 12.40 -6.31
N ASN A 70 15.40 12.13 -5.38
CA ASN A 70 16.57 12.96 -5.15
C ASN A 70 17.49 13.04 -6.39
N THR A 71 17.55 11.98 -7.18
CA THR A 71 18.37 11.93 -8.42
C THR A 71 17.61 12.35 -9.68
N GLY A 72 16.33 12.71 -9.57
CA GLY A 72 15.47 13.07 -10.72
C GLY A 72 15.06 11.90 -11.61
N ARG A 73 15.34 10.65 -11.24
CA ARG A 73 14.88 9.45 -11.97
C ARG A 73 13.38 9.21 -11.81
N LEU A 74 12.82 9.66 -10.69
CA LEU A 74 11.39 9.63 -10.40
C LEU A 74 10.88 11.04 -10.14
N THR A 75 9.67 11.32 -10.60
CA THR A 75 8.94 12.54 -10.26
C THR A 75 8.18 12.37 -8.93
N ILE A 76 7.68 11.15 -8.69
CA ILE A 76 7.01 10.75 -7.46
C ILE A 76 7.64 9.46 -6.95
N GLY A 77 8.14 9.48 -5.72
CA GLY A 77 8.65 8.29 -5.02
C GLY A 77 7.58 7.70 -4.11
N LEU A 78 7.21 6.43 -4.33
CA LEU A 78 6.30 5.71 -3.44
C LEU A 78 7.08 5.19 -2.23
N ILE A 79 6.56 5.44 -1.04
CA ILE A 79 7.17 5.00 0.22
C ILE A 79 6.13 4.41 1.16
N SER A 80 6.52 3.42 1.97
CA SER A 80 5.64 2.70 2.90
C SER A 80 5.93 3.01 4.37
N ARG A 81 6.49 4.17 4.64
CA ARG A 81 6.71 4.76 5.96
C ARG A 81 6.91 6.26 5.83
N ASN A 82 6.87 6.96 6.94
CA ASN A 82 7.25 8.37 6.96
C ASN A 82 8.76 8.55 6.66
N LEU A 83 9.12 9.73 6.17
CA LEU A 83 10.53 10.12 6.01
C LEU A 83 11.21 10.19 7.38
N LYS A 84 12.42 9.65 7.46
CA LYS A 84 13.31 9.88 8.61
C LYS A 84 13.79 11.34 8.58
N ASP A 85 14.22 11.88 9.71
CA ASP A 85 14.71 13.27 9.77
C ASP A 85 15.89 13.51 8.83
N SER A 86 16.78 12.53 8.69
CA SER A 86 17.92 12.57 7.75
C SER A 86 17.52 12.54 6.25
N GLU A 87 16.29 12.15 5.95
CA GLU A 87 15.76 12.03 4.57
C GLU A 87 14.92 13.24 4.13
N LYS A 88 14.49 14.07 5.08
CA LYS A 88 13.55 15.18 4.80
C LYS A 88 14.11 16.15 3.76
N GLY A 89 15.22 16.83 4.04
CA GLY A 89 15.87 17.74 3.11
C GLY A 89 14.90 18.63 2.31
N LYS A 90 14.93 18.50 0.97
CA LYS A 90 14.01 19.18 0.05
C LYS A 90 12.78 18.32 -0.30
N LEU A 91 12.65 17.14 0.29
CA LEU A 91 11.54 16.24 0.01
C LEU A 91 10.28 16.64 0.75
N VAL A 92 9.16 16.63 0.03
CA VAL A 92 7.83 16.81 0.59
C VAL A 92 7.12 15.46 0.60
N TYR A 93 6.73 15.02 1.80
CA TYR A 93 5.95 13.80 2.00
C TYR A 93 4.46 14.11 2.04
N ARG A 94 3.69 13.31 1.36
CA ARG A 94 2.22 13.32 1.45
C ARG A 94 1.72 11.88 1.57
N ALA A 95 0.97 11.64 2.64
CA ALA A 95 0.30 10.37 2.81
C ALA A 95 -0.81 10.21 1.75
N ILE A 96 -0.90 9.02 1.17
CA ILE A 96 -1.89 8.68 0.13
C ILE A 96 -2.93 7.70 0.66
N ALA A 97 -2.47 6.65 1.33
CA ALA A 97 -3.31 5.54 1.74
C ALA A 97 -2.73 4.81 2.96
N ARG A 98 -3.52 3.91 3.52
CA ARG A 98 -3.13 2.94 4.55
C ARG A 98 -3.34 1.53 4.07
N SER A 99 -2.48 0.61 4.52
CA SER A 99 -2.71 -0.81 4.40
C SER A 99 -2.70 -1.47 5.79
N MET A 100 -3.62 -2.41 6.00
CA MET A 100 -3.67 -3.18 7.23
C MET A 100 -2.72 -4.37 7.16
N ALA A 101 -1.95 -4.58 8.23
CA ALA A 101 -1.30 -5.85 8.50
C ALA A 101 -2.20 -6.70 9.40
N GLY A 102 -2.20 -8.00 9.20
CA GLY A 102 -3.00 -8.90 10.03
C GLY A 102 -2.36 -10.25 10.23
N VAL A 103 -2.79 -10.92 11.28
CA VAL A 103 -2.46 -12.32 11.56
C VAL A 103 -3.40 -13.18 10.74
N VAL A 104 -2.86 -13.97 9.84
CA VAL A 104 -3.64 -14.76 8.87
C VAL A 104 -3.41 -16.25 9.08
N VAL A 105 -4.49 -17.00 8.98
CA VAL A 105 -4.53 -18.45 9.05
C VAL A 105 -5.49 -19.02 8.01
N HIS A 106 -5.44 -20.32 7.80
CA HIS A 106 -6.43 -21.02 6.97
C HIS A 106 -7.81 -21.07 7.68
N LYS A 107 -8.90 -20.89 6.92
CA LYS A 107 -10.29 -20.86 7.45
C LYS A 107 -10.73 -22.14 8.14
N SER A 108 -10.14 -23.28 7.79
CA SER A 108 -10.46 -24.57 8.42
C SER A 108 -10.09 -24.64 9.90
N LEU A 109 -9.20 -23.76 10.38
CA LEU A 109 -8.83 -23.69 11.78
C LEU A 109 -9.97 -23.05 12.60
N PRO A 110 -10.45 -23.69 13.67
CA PRO A 110 -11.55 -23.15 14.49
C PRO A 110 -11.13 -22.04 15.46
N VAL A 111 -9.93 -21.48 15.29
CA VAL A 111 -9.42 -20.33 16.06
C VAL A 111 -9.81 -19.05 15.33
N ASN A 112 -10.43 -18.08 16.03
CA ASN A 112 -10.89 -16.82 15.45
C ASN A 112 -10.15 -15.59 15.97
N GLY A 113 -9.35 -15.74 17.02
CA GLY A 113 -8.56 -14.64 17.58
C GLY A 113 -7.51 -15.11 18.57
N LEU A 114 -6.56 -14.24 18.83
CA LEU A 114 -5.50 -14.45 19.81
C LEU A 114 -5.35 -13.19 20.67
N SER A 115 -4.98 -13.38 21.94
CA SER A 115 -4.47 -12.29 22.74
C SER A 115 -3.03 -11.93 22.33
N ASP A 116 -2.52 -10.77 22.74
CA ASP A 116 -1.12 -10.38 22.51
C ASP A 116 -0.16 -11.44 23.07
N ALA A 117 -0.40 -11.93 24.28
CA ALA A 117 0.43 -12.95 24.90
C ALA A 117 0.43 -14.25 24.09
N GLN A 118 -0.73 -14.74 23.68
CA GLN A 118 -0.83 -15.94 22.83
C GLN A 118 -0.12 -15.76 21.50
N LEU A 119 -0.29 -14.59 20.85
CA LEU A 119 0.38 -14.30 19.59
C LEU A 119 1.90 -14.29 19.74
N CYS A 120 2.41 -13.62 20.77
CA CYS A 120 3.84 -13.59 21.07
C CYS A 120 4.39 -15.01 21.37
N ASP A 121 3.69 -15.80 22.16
CA ASP A 121 4.12 -17.16 22.49
C ASP A 121 4.07 -18.11 21.29
N VAL A 122 3.11 -17.93 20.37
CA VAL A 122 3.08 -18.65 19.09
C VAL A 122 4.30 -18.29 18.24
N PHE A 123 4.55 -16.98 18.04
CA PHE A 123 5.66 -16.54 17.20
C PHE A 123 7.03 -16.81 17.82
N ALA A 124 7.13 -16.86 19.16
CA ALA A 124 8.32 -17.31 19.87
C ALA A 124 8.52 -18.85 19.83
N GLY A 125 7.53 -19.61 19.37
CA GLY A 125 7.55 -21.06 19.34
C GLY A 125 7.37 -21.73 20.71
N LYS A 126 6.79 -21.02 21.69
CA LYS A 126 6.41 -21.56 22.99
C LYS A 126 5.09 -22.34 22.92
N ILE A 127 4.08 -21.79 22.24
CA ILE A 127 2.84 -22.50 21.89
C ILE A 127 3.03 -23.12 20.50
N LYS A 128 2.96 -24.45 20.44
CA LYS A 128 3.26 -25.25 19.23
C LYS A 128 2.07 -26.03 18.70
N SER A 129 0.95 -26.07 19.42
CA SER A 129 -0.26 -26.79 19.04
C SER A 129 -1.47 -25.87 18.95
N TRP A 130 -2.27 -26.05 17.92
CA TRP A 130 -3.55 -25.33 17.79
C TRP A 130 -4.54 -25.71 18.90
N LYS A 131 -4.39 -26.92 19.49
CA LYS A 131 -5.20 -27.36 20.63
C LYS A 131 -5.05 -26.43 21.84
N ASP A 132 -3.83 -25.91 22.08
CA ASP A 132 -3.53 -25.01 23.19
C ASP A 132 -4.22 -23.63 23.05
N LEU A 133 -4.75 -23.35 21.85
CA LEU A 133 -5.47 -22.13 21.48
C LEU A 133 -6.99 -22.37 21.27
N GLY A 134 -7.50 -23.54 21.74
CA GLY A 134 -8.90 -23.91 21.54
C GLY A 134 -9.24 -24.41 20.13
N GLY A 135 -8.23 -24.69 19.33
CA GLY A 135 -8.36 -25.28 17.99
C GLY A 135 -8.36 -26.79 17.99
N SER A 136 -8.31 -27.36 16.78
CA SER A 136 -8.14 -28.81 16.58
C SER A 136 -6.70 -29.24 16.94
N GLU A 137 -6.50 -30.55 17.09
CA GLU A 137 -5.11 -31.08 17.18
C GLU A 137 -4.33 -30.74 15.92
N GLY A 138 -3.06 -30.40 16.08
CA GLY A 138 -2.17 -30.10 14.97
C GLY A 138 -1.06 -29.13 15.36
N LYS A 139 0.09 -29.29 14.70
CA LYS A 139 1.25 -28.41 14.91
C LYS A 139 0.99 -27.04 14.31
N ILE A 140 1.38 -25.98 15.03
CA ILE A 140 1.48 -24.63 14.50
C ILE A 140 2.81 -24.52 13.74
N THR A 141 2.73 -24.07 12.48
CA THR A 141 3.92 -23.70 11.70
C THR A 141 3.90 -22.20 11.44
N VAL A 142 4.84 -21.48 12.03
CA VAL A 142 4.97 -20.04 11.82
C VAL A 142 5.64 -19.78 10.48
N LEU A 143 5.02 -18.94 9.67
CA LEU A 143 5.62 -18.38 8.46
C LEU A 143 6.13 -16.98 8.77
N LYS A 144 7.38 -16.69 8.42
CA LYS A 144 7.98 -15.39 8.65
C LYS A 144 8.46 -14.74 7.35
N ARG A 145 8.46 -13.45 7.33
CA ARG A 145 9.08 -12.62 6.30
C ARG A 145 10.51 -12.30 6.66
N THR A 146 11.23 -11.72 5.73
CA THR A 146 12.56 -11.16 5.98
C THR A 146 12.51 -9.98 6.95
N SER A 147 13.64 -9.54 7.47
CA SER A 147 13.76 -8.49 8.49
C SER A 147 13.19 -7.13 8.11
N ASP A 148 12.97 -6.86 6.83
CA ASP A 148 12.46 -5.56 6.29
C ASP A 148 10.95 -5.61 5.99
N ASP A 149 10.23 -6.57 6.51
CA ASP A 149 8.80 -6.69 6.31
C ASP A 149 8.01 -5.68 7.15
N ASN A 150 7.45 -4.68 6.48
CA ASN A 150 6.68 -3.62 7.13
C ASN A 150 5.46 -4.15 7.91
N ASN A 151 4.88 -5.29 7.52
CA ASN A 151 3.74 -5.85 8.25
C ASN A 151 4.18 -6.36 9.63
N THR A 152 5.26 -7.11 9.70
CA THR A 152 5.85 -7.57 10.98
C THR A 152 6.33 -6.39 11.83
N GLU A 153 6.96 -5.37 11.21
CA GLU A 153 7.41 -4.17 11.91
C GLU A 153 6.26 -3.38 12.53
N THR A 154 5.07 -3.41 11.95
CA THR A 154 3.88 -2.80 12.53
C THR A 154 3.49 -3.46 13.86
N PHE A 155 3.61 -4.80 13.95
CA PHE A 155 3.39 -5.53 15.19
C PHE A 155 4.49 -5.23 16.23
N ARG A 156 5.75 -5.16 15.83
CA ARG A 156 6.87 -4.76 16.70
C ARG A 156 6.66 -3.37 17.30
N LYS A 157 6.13 -2.46 16.51
CA LYS A 157 5.90 -1.07 16.93
C LYS A 157 4.74 -0.92 17.93
N HIS A 158 3.70 -1.72 17.80
CA HIS A 158 2.44 -1.51 18.52
C HIS A 158 2.07 -2.60 19.53
N MET A 159 2.93 -3.61 19.70
CA MET A 159 2.73 -4.72 20.64
C MET A 159 4.00 -4.93 21.46
N ASP A 160 3.95 -4.61 22.75
CA ASP A 160 5.15 -4.61 23.62
C ASP A 160 5.87 -5.95 23.64
N CYS A 161 5.14 -7.07 23.76
CA CYS A 161 5.75 -8.39 23.77
C CYS A 161 6.34 -8.81 22.40
N PHE A 162 5.99 -8.11 21.31
CA PHE A 162 6.50 -8.41 19.97
C PHE A 162 7.71 -7.54 19.59
N LYS A 163 7.97 -6.45 20.34
CA LYS A 163 8.98 -5.43 20.04
C LYS A 163 10.35 -6.04 19.75
N ASP A 164 10.87 -6.83 20.66
CA ASP A 164 12.18 -7.47 20.56
C ASP A 164 12.05 -9.00 20.43
N LEU A 165 10.89 -9.48 20.00
CA LEU A 165 10.61 -10.90 19.91
C LEU A 165 11.54 -11.60 18.91
N ALA A 166 12.30 -12.57 19.40
CA ALA A 166 12.97 -13.53 18.57
C ALA A 166 11.94 -14.51 18.00
N ILE A 167 11.65 -14.43 16.72
CA ILE A 167 10.74 -15.38 16.05
C ILE A 167 11.39 -16.76 16.08
N ALA A 168 10.57 -17.77 16.36
CA ALA A 168 11.00 -19.17 16.48
C ALA A 168 12.00 -19.57 15.38
N PRO A 169 13.10 -20.28 15.73
CA PRO A 169 14.15 -20.62 14.79
C PRO A 169 13.66 -21.60 13.70
N ASP A 170 12.63 -22.40 13.98
CA ASP A 170 11.97 -23.30 13.04
C ASP A 170 10.85 -22.64 12.19
N ALA A 171 10.64 -21.32 12.36
CA ALA A 171 9.73 -20.58 11.49
C ALA A 171 10.23 -20.56 10.04
N LEU A 172 9.36 -20.85 9.08
CA LEU A 172 9.69 -20.94 7.67
C LEU A 172 9.84 -19.55 7.05
N PRO A 173 11.03 -19.17 6.54
CA PRO A 173 11.25 -17.88 5.92
C PRO A 173 10.69 -17.85 4.49
N LEU A 174 10.02 -16.77 4.11
CA LEU A 174 9.48 -16.52 2.78
C LEU A 174 9.86 -15.09 2.34
N VAL A 175 10.32 -14.98 1.09
CA VAL A 175 10.86 -13.71 0.58
C VAL A 175 9.76 -12.74 0.15
N ARG A 176 8.66 -13.25 -0.45
CA ARG A 176 7.56 -12.41 -0.94
C ARG A 176 6.29 -12.60 -0.13
N GLY A 177 5.50 -11.51 -0.01
CA GLY A 177 4.20 -11.57 0.66
C GLY A 177 3.19 -12.47 -0.05
N THR A 178 3.27 -12.55 -1.37
CA THR A 178 2.46 -13.49 -2.19
C THR A 178 2.77 -14.94 -1.88
N GLU A 179 4.05 -15.29 -1.73
CA GLU A 179 4.47 -16.63 -1.33
C GLU A 179 3.95 -17.02 0.07
N LEU A 180 3.94 -16.05 0.99
CA LEU A 180 3.41 -16.26 2.33
C LEU A 180 1.90 -16.51 2.28
N LEU A 181 1.16 -15.71 1.52
CA LEU A 181 -0.29 -15.90 1.34
C LEU A 181 -0.62 -17.23 0.68
N GLU A 182 0.12 -17.63 -0.36
CA GLU A 182 -0.06 -18.93 -1.00
C GLU A 182 0.25 -20.11 -0.06
N ALA A 183 1.28 -19.96 0.78
CA ALA A 183 1.62 -21.00 1.74
C ALA A 183 0.54 -21.15 2.82
N LEU A 184 -0.03 -20.04 3.29
CA LEU A 184 -1.17 -20.01 4.21
C LEU A 184 -2.41 -20.67 3.59
N ASP A 185 -2.69 -20.38 2.31
CA ASP A 185 -3.87 -20.91 1.60
C ASP A 185 -3.79 -22.40 1.33
N LYS A 186 -2.57 -22.92 1.08
CA LYS A 186 -2.34 -24.33 0.71
C LYS A 186 -2.00 -25.24 1.91
N ARG A 187 -1.66 -24.66 3.07
CA ARG A 187 -1.16 -25.43 4.23
C ARG A 187 -1.95 -25.11 5.50
N PRO A 188 -3.07 -25.80 5.76
CA PRO A 188 -3.74 -25.70 7.05
C PRO A 188 -2.76 -25.96 8.21
N GLY A 189 -2.88 -25.22 9.29
CA GLY A 189 -1.94 -25.31 10.43
C GLY A 189 -0.81 -24.26 10.41
N THR A 190 -0.69 -23.49 9.33
CA THR A 190 0.25 -22.36 9.26
C THR A 190 -0.37 -21.06 9.78
N ILE A 191 0.49 -20.18 10.29
CA ILE A 191 0.17 -18.82 10.74
C ILE A 191 1.23 -17.84 10.24
N GLY A 192 0.82 -16.64 9.84
CA GLY A 192 1.75 -15.60 9.41
C GLY A 192 1.17 -14.20 9.54
N ILE A 193 2.04 -13.19 9.56
CA ILE A 193 1.67 -11.79 9.51
C ILE A 193 1.84 -11.31 8.06
N THR A 194 0.79 -10.69 7.50
CA THR A 194 0.80 -10.22 6.12
C THR A 194 -0.15 -9.04 5.91
N ASN A 195 -0.08 -8.43 4.72
CA ASN A 195 -1.01 -7.39 4.30
C ASN A 195 -2.40 -7.99 4.02
N LEU A 196 -3.46 -7.32 4.50
CA LEU A 196 -4.86 -7.69 4.29
C LEU A 196 -5.44 -7.03 3.02
N GLY A 197 -4.64 -6.87 1.99
CA GLY A 197 -5.02 -6.25 0.72
C GLY A 197 -5.75 -7.19 -0.24
N SER A 198 -5.72 -6.82 -1.52
CA SER A 198 -6.45 -7.52 -2.59
C SER A 198 -6.08 -8.98 -2.74
N THR A 199 -4.79 -9.31 -2.66
CA THR A 199 -4.32 -10.70 -2.76
C THR A 199 -4.91 -11.55 -1.64
N PHE A 200 -4.90 -11.05 -0.38
CA PHE A 200 -5.56 -11.74 0.72
C PHE A 200 -7.06 -11.91 0.46
N SER A 201 -7.73 -10.84 0.01
CA SER A 201 -9.18 -10.87 -0.26
C SER A 201 -9.59 -11.79 -1.42
N SER A 202 -8.68 -12.06 -2.35
CA SER A 202 -8.90 -12.99 -3.47
C SER A 202 -8.79 -14.46 -3.09
N LEU A 203 -8.11 -14.78 -1.98
CA LEU A 203 -7.89 -16.13 -1.51
C LEU A 203 -9.04 -16.57 -0.57
N LYS A 204 -9.82 -17.55 -1.03
CA LYS A 204 -11.07 -17.94 -0.37
C LYS A 204 -10.87 -18.76 0.92
N ASN A 205 -9.70 -19.37 1.09
CA ASN A 205 -9.41 -20.26 2.22
C ASN A 205 -8.74 -19.55 3.41
N LEU A 206 -8.51 -18.25 3.33
CA LEU A 206 -7.86 -17.47 4.37
C LEU A 206 -8.84 -16.68 5.23
N LYS A 207 -8.46 -16.50 6.49
CA LYS A 207 -9.10 -15.54 7.40
C LYS A 207 -8.05 -14.80 8.21
N ALA A 208 -8.34 -13.54 8.53
CA ALA A 208 -7.59 -12.79 9.52
C ALA A 208 -8.16 -13.06 10.92
N LEU A 209 -7.26 -13.24 11.88
CA LEU A 209 -7.63 -13.39 13.29
C LEU A 209 -7.86 -12.03 13.93
N THR A 210 -8.76 -11.99 14.94
CA THR A 210 -8.81 -10.84 15.84
C THR A 210 -7.57 -10.84 16.75
N VAL A 211 -7.09 -9.65 17.11
CA VAL A 211 -6.03 -9.48 18.09
C VAL A 211 -6.63 -8.75 19.28
N ASN A 212 -6.55 -9.32 20.47
CA ASN A 212 -7.23 -8.82 21.67
C ASN A 212 -8.73 -8.54 21.47
N GLY A 213 -9.41 -9.38 20.69
CA GLY A 213 -10.82 -9.22 20.35
C GLY A 213 -11.10 -8.12 19.32
N VAL A 214 -10.10 -7.43 18.80
CA VAL A 214 -10.28 -6.39 17.77
C VAL A 214 -10.15 -7.01 16.38
N THR A 215 -11.20 -6.90 15.59
CA THR A 215 -11.23 -7.34 14.19
C THR A 215 -10.49 -6.33 13.32
N PRO A 216 -9.56 -6.78 12.45
CA PRO A 216 -8.97 -5.89 11.44
C PRO A 216 -10.03 -5.44 10.43
N SER A 217 -10.31 -4.14 10.41
CA SER A 217 -11.23 -3.51 9.47
C SER A 217 -10.86 -2.04 9.25
N ILE A 218 -11.34 -1.45 8.17
CA ILE A 218 -11.16 -0.01 7.92
C ILE A 218 -11.74 0.82 9.08
N GLU A 219 -12.89 0.41 9.61
CA GLU A 219 -13.56 1.07 10.73
C GLU A 219 -12.69 1.03 12.01
N THR A 220 -12.15 -0.15 12.36
CA THR A 220 -11.32 -0.31 13.57
C THR A 220 -9.97 0.40 13.45
N VAL A 221 -9.41 0.53 12.25
CA VAL A 221 -8.22 1.37 12.01
C VAL A 221 -8.56 2.85 12.12
N ARG A 222 -9.67 3.31 11.53
CA ARG A 222 -10.08 4.72 11.62
C ARG A 222 -10.43 5.16 13.04
N SER A 223 -10.97 4.27 13.85
CA SER A 223 -11.28 4.52 15.27
C SER A 223 -10.08 4.27 16.21
N ASP A 224 -8.89 4.03 15.67
CA ASP A 224 -7.64 3.73 16.39
C ASP A 224 -7.72 2.52 17.33
N LYS A 225 -8.71 1.65 17.15
CA LYS A 225 -8.84 0.39 17.89
C LYS A 225 -7.88 -0.68 17.36
N TYR A 226 -7.70 -0.77 16.03
CA TYR A 226 -6.75 -1.66 15.40
C TYR A 226 -5.53 -0.86 14.92
N LYS A 227 -4.36 -1.10 15.53
CA LYS A 227 -3.14 -0.29 15.32
C LYS A 227 -2.14 -0.90 14.34
N PHE A 228 -2.41 -2.10 13.83
CA PHE A 228 -1.48 -2.80 12.94
C PHE A 228 -1.72 -2.39 11.49
N TYR A 229 -1.32 -1.19 11.17
CA TYR A 229 -1.37 -0.63 9.82
C TYR A 229 -0.10 0.18 9.53
N HIS A 230 0.17 0.43 8.30
CA HIS A 230 1.24 1.33 7.87
C HIS A 230 0.72 2.29 6.81
N ASP A 231 1.24 3.51 6.87
CA ASP A 231 0.92 4.54 5.90
C ASP A 231 1.76 4.36 4.64
N HIS A 232 1.12 4.56 3.52
CA HIS A 232 1.77 4.71 2.23
C HIS A 232 1.72 6.18 1.83
N GLY A 233 2.82 6.67 1.31
CA GLY A 233 2.90 8.04 0.84
C GLY A 233 3.65 8.19 -0.45
N ALA A 234 3.56 9.40 -0.97
CA ALA A 234 4.38 9.91 -2.06
C ALA A 234 5.39 10.90 -1.52
N VAL A 235 6.59 10.86 -2.06
CA VAL A 235 7.58 11.93 -1.90
C VAL A 235 7.82 12.60 -3.24
N THR A 236 8.01 13.93 -3.19
CA THR A 236 8.33 14.78 -4.34
C THR A 236 9.46 15.72 -3.97
N LEU A 237 10.21 16.19 -4.97
CA LEU A 237 11.21 17.24 -4.75
C LEU A 237 10.51 18.60 -4.72
N GLY A 238 10.31 19.14 -3.50
CA GLY A 238 9.51 20.33 -3.28
C GLY A 238 7.99 20.11 -3.40
N GLU A 239 7.24 21.21 -3.30
CA GLU A 239 5.77 21.17 -3.38
C GLU A 239 5.28 20.70 -4.75
N PRO A 240 4.31 19.78 -4.79
CA PRO A 240 3.74 19.28 -6.05
C PRO A 240 3.17 20.38 -6.92
N GLN A 241 3.59 20.46 -8.18
CA GLN A 241 3.12 21.41 -9.18
C GLN A 241 2.61 20.67 -10.43
N GLY A 242 1.92 21.40 -11.32
CA GLY A 242 1.51 20.90 -12.62
C GLY A 242 0.79 19.53 -12.57
N LEU A 243 1.21 18.58 -13.40
CA LEU A 243 0.66 17.23 -13.46
C LEU A 243 0.83 16.46 -12.14
N VAL A 244 1.93 16.65 -11.43
CA VAL A 244 2.15 16.00 -10.12
C VAL A 244 1.04 16.38 -9.14
N LYS A 245 0.73 17.68 -9.04
CA LYS A 245 -0.35 18.19 -8.18
C LYS A 245 -1.71 17.63 -8.62
N ARG A 246 -2.00 17.67 -9.92
CA ARG A 246 -3.28 17.15 -10.46
C ARG A 246 -3.45 15.66 -10.15
N PHE A 247 -2.42 14.86 -10.39
CA PHE A 247 -2.49 13.41 -10.13
C PHE A 247 -2.61 13.10 -8.64
N MET A 248 -1.85 13.77 -7.77
CA MET A 248 -1.98 13.58 -6.32
C MET A 248 -3.35 14.02 -5.79
N THR A 249 -3.94 15.08 -6.36
CA THR A 249 -5.32 15.48 -6.05
C THR A 249 -6.31 14.40 -6.48
N TYR A 250 -6.12 13.82 -7.67
CA TYR A 250 -6.93 12.70 -8.15
C TYR A 250 -6.84 11.47 -7.24
N LEU A 251 -5.64 11.09 -6.78
CA LEU A 251 -5.48 9.98 -5.82
C LEU A 251 -6.30 10.18 -4.54
N ASN A 252 -6.47 11.43 -4.10
CA ASN A 252 -7.28 11.78 -2.93
C ASN A 252 -8.77 12.00 -3.25
N SER A 253 -9.19 11.95 -4.51
CA SER A 253 -10.60 12.05 -4.89
C SER A 253 -11.38 10.76 -4.54
N PRO A 254 -12.72 10.81 -4.46
CA PRO A 254 -13.53 9.62 -4.21
C PRO A 254 -13.24 8.47 -5.19
N GLU A 255 -12.96 8.80 -6.45
CA GLU A 255 -12.64 7.81 -7.47
C GLU A 255 -11.23 7.19 -7.27
N GLY A 256 -10.21 8.02 -7.08
CA GLY A 256 -8.86 7.56 -6.76
C GLY A 256 -8.85 6.68 -5.52
N GLN A 257 -9.56 7.10 -4.48
CA GLN A 257 -9.70 6.33 -3.23
C GLN A 257 -10.44 5.00 -3.43
N LYS A 258 -11.45 4.95 -4.31
CA LYS A 258 -12.12 3.71 -4.67
C LYS A 258 -11.18 2.73 -5.38
N ILE A 259 -10.30 3.22 -6.25
CA ILE A 259 -9.29 2.40 -6.91
C ILE A 259 -8.29 1.84 -5.90
N LEU A 260 -7.77 2.68 -4.99
CA LEU A 260 -6.87 2.23 -3.94
C LEU A 260 -7.54 1.18 -3.05
N ALA A 261 -8.81 1.40 -2.67
CA ALA A 261 -9.57 0.49 -1.82
C ALA A 261 -9.86 -0.86 -2.49
N SER A 262 -10.02 -0.90 -3.81
CA SER A 262 -10.25 -2.16 -4.54
C SER A 262 -9.07 -3.13 -4.43
N ARG A 263 -7.89 -2.62 -4.07
CA ARG A 263 -6.66 -3.37 -3.83
C ARG A 263 -6.29 -3.48 -2.35
N GLY A 264 -7.18 -3.05 -1.43
CA GLY A 264 -7.00 -3.15 0.02
C GLY A 264 -6.17 -2.06 0.67
N ALA A 265 -5.80 -1.02 -0.08
CA ALA A 265 -5.31 0.21 0.48
C ALA A 265 -6.48 1.19 0.64
N PHE A 266 -6.62 1.85 1.75
CA PHE A 266 -7.73 2.78 2.01
C PHE A 266 -7.22 4.17 2.36
N GLY A 267 -8.03 5.18 2.00
CA GLY A 267 -7.68 6.57 2.20
C GLY A 267 -7.65 7.01 3.66
N LEU A 268 -6.90 8.07 3.89
CA LEU A 268 -6.68 8.68 5.19
C LEU A 268 -7.87 9.51 5.69
N GLN A 269 -8.89 9.71 4.87
CA GLN A 269 -10.08 10.49 5.27
C GLN A 269 -10.80 9.79 6.41
N LYS A 270 -11.12 10.59 7.43
CA LYS A 270 -11.89 10.21 8.60
C LYS A 270 -13.34 9.89 8.23
#